data_1e758ecf7452b3a331d6d3f34ff5c9cf
#
_entry.id   1e758ecf7452b3a331d6d3f34ff5c9cf
#
_cell.length_a   1.000
_cell.length_b   1.000
_cell.length_c   1.000
_cell.angle_alpha   90.00
_cell.angle_beta   90.00
_cell.angle_gamma   90.00
#
_symmetry.space_group_name_H-M   'P 1'
#
loop_
_entity.id
_entity.type
_entity.pdbx_description
1 polymer ?
#
loop_
_entity_poly.entity_id
_entity_poly.type
_entity_poly.pdbx_seq_one_letter_code
_entity_poly.pdbx_strand_id
1 'polypeptide(L)'
;MNVKHPNFVYADVKLEWDWVKPAIKSILKEQPKLTYRAEDVYASCVNNNAVLLTAEQTRFVVVETLTDPFTNKKTLNIWIAWVAPEHRTGNDTETYLPFFETMALDLGCTYVQC
;
A
#
# COMPACT_ATOMS: atom_id res chain seq x y z
N MET A 1 11.63 0.40 -24.82
CA MET A 1 11.69 -0.74 -23.91
C MET A 1 10.64 -0.57 -22.82
N ASN A 2 9.79 -1.55 -22.67
CA ASN A 2 8.73 -1.47 -21.70
C ASN A 2 9.25 -1.82 -20.31
N VAL A 3 9.18 -0.86 -19.40
CA VAL A 3 9.42 -1.15 -18.00
C VAL A 3 8.21 -1.94 -17.50
N LYS A 4 8.43 -3.17 -17.12
CA LYS A 4 7.35 -3.97 -16.53
C LYS A 4 7.09 -3.46 -15.13
N HIS A 5 5.96 -2.79 -14.97
CA HIS A 5 5.46 -2.50 -13.64
C HIS A 5 4.77 -3.76 -13.12
N PRO A 6 4.93 -4.11 -11.85
CA PRO A 6 4.15 -5.19 -11.29
C PRO A 6 2.67 -4.86 -11.44
N ASN A 7 1.90 -5.84 -11.87
CA ASN A 7 0.46 -5.68 -12.02
C ASN A 7 -0.20 -5.76 -10.65
N PHE A 8 -0.26 -4.63 -9.96
CA PHE A 8 -1.04 -4.55 -8.73
C PHE A 8 -2.53 -4.60 -9.08
N VAL A 9 -3.26 -5.41 -8.35
CA VAL A 9 -4.71 -5.52 -8.48
C VAL A 9 -5.36 -5.24 -7.14
N TYR A 10 -6.58 -4.70 -7.18
CA TYR A 10 -7.37 -4.54 -5.98
C TYR A 10 -7.66 -5.92 -5.40
N ALA A 11 -7.51 -6.05 -4.09
CA ALA A 11 -7.65 -7.31 -3.41
C ALA A 11 -8.63 -7.20 -2.24
N ASP A 12 -9.33 -8.30 -1.95
CA ASP A 12 -10.16 -8.40 -0.76
C ASP A 12 -9.27 -8.83 0.41
N VAL A 13 -9.13 -7.95 1.38
CA VAL A 13 -8.28 -8.21 2.55
C VAL A 13 -8.68 -9.51 3.27
N LYS A 14 -9.96 -9.87 3.25
CA LYS A 14 -10.43 -11.09 3.90
C LYS A 14 -9.85 -12.34 3.24
N LEU A 15 -9.71 -12.31 1.91
CA LEU A 15 -9.16 -13.43 1.14
C LEU A 15 -7.64 -13.50 1.20
N GLU A 16 -6.97 -12.36 1.38
CA GLU A 16 -5.51 -12.27 1.35
C GLU A 16 -4.88 -12.26 2.74
N TRP A 17 -5.68 -12.23 3.79
CA TRP A 17 -5.20 -11.98 5.15
C TRP A 17 -4.21 -13.03 5.65
N ASP A 18 -4.35 -14.28 5.21
CA ASP A 18 -3.49 -15.37 5.68
C ASP A 18 -2.01 -15.13 5.37
N TRP A 19 -1.70 -14.45 4.26
CA TRP A 19 -0.31 -14.14 3.92
C TRP A 19 0.04 -12.68 4.20
N VAL A 20 -0.92 -11.78 4.21
CA VAL A 20 -0.68 -10.35 4.47
C VAL A 20 -0.40 -10.09 5.94
N LYS A 21 -1.15 -10.73 6.84
CA LYS A 21 -0.98 -10.51 8.28
C LYS A 21 0.43 -10.81 8.78
N PRO A 22 1.04 -11.98 8.46
CA PRO A 22 2.41 -12.25 8.90
C PRO A 22 3.42 -11.23 8.38
N ALA A 23 3.23 -10.74 7.15
CA ALA A 23 4.10 -9.73 6.57
C ALA A 23 4.01 -8.41 7.35
N ILE A 24 2.79 -7.97 7.71
CA ILE A 24 2.61 -6.78 8.54
C ILE A 24 3.25 -6.95 9.90
N LYS A 25 3.08 -8.11 10.52
CA LYS A 25 3.72 -8.38 11.82
C LYS A 25 5.23 -8.35 11.74
N SER A 26 5.80 -8.82 10.64
CA SER A 26 7.24 -8.74 10.38
C SER A 26 7.71 -7.29 10.32
N ILE A 27 6.97 -6.43 9.61
CA ILE A 27 7.27 -4.99 9.53
C ILE A 27 7.25 -4.36 10.92
N LEU A 28 6.21 -4.65 11.71
CA LEU A 28 6.06 -4.08 13.05
C LEU A 28 7.17 -4.54 14.00
N LYS A 29 7.63 -5.77 13.84
CA LYS A 29 8.73 -6.30 14.63
C LYS A 29 10.05 -5.59 14.30
N GLU A 30 10.28 -5.28 13.01
CA GLU A 30 11.49 -4.61 12.56
C GLU A 30 11.47 -3.11 12.89
N GLN A 31 10.30 -2.52 13.04
CA GLN A 31 10.13 -1.08 13.25
C GLN A 31 9.26 -0.82 14.50
N PRO A 32 9.83 -0.98 15.70
CA PRO A 32 9.04 -0.88 16.93
C PRO A 32 8.47 0.52 17.21
N LYS A 33 8.87 1.53 16.46
CA LYS A 33 8.31 2.88 16.58
C LYS A 33 6.92 3.00 15.94
N LEU A 34 6.54 2.07 15.08
CA LEU A 34 5.21 2.06 14.49
C LEU A 34 4.19 1.66 15.54
N THR A 35 3.06 2.37 15.58
CA THR A 35 2.07 2.23 16.65
C THR A 35 0.80 1.50 16.22
N TYR A 36 0.59 1.28 14.94
CA TYR A 36 -0.58 0.55 14.48
C TYR A 36 -0.38 -0.95 14.65
N ARG A 37 -1.49 -1.69 14.64
CA ARG A 37 -1.49 -3.15 14.73
C ARG A 37 -1.98 -3.73 13.40
N ALA A 38 -1.68 -5.02 13.17
CA ALA A 38 -2.19 -5.71 11.99
C ALA A 38 -3.72 -5.63 11.92
N GLU A 39 -4.40 -5.76 13.04
CA GLU A 39 -5.86 -5.69 13.13
C GLU A 39 -6.40 -4.33 12.71
N ASP A 40 -5.66 -3.26 12.96
CA ASP A 40 -6.03 -1.90 12.52
C ASP A 40 -6.04 -1.78 11.01
N VAL A 41 -5.06 -2.40 10.36
CA VAL A 41 -4.98 -2.46 8.89
C VAL A 41 -6.16 -3.23 8.32
N TYR A 42 -6.43 -4.39 8.90
CA TYR A 42 -7.57 -5.22 8.48
C TYR A 42 -8.88 -4.45 8.59
N ALA A 43 -9.13 -3.82 9.73
CA ALA A 43 -10.34 -3.06 9.96
C ALA A 43 -10.49 -1.90 8.97
N SER A 44 -9.41 -1.18 8.70
CA SER A 44 -9.42 -0.06 7.75
C SER A 44 -9.78 -0.53 6.34
N CYS A 45 -9.25 -1.67 5.92
CA CYS A 45 -9.55 -2.22 4.60
C CYS A 45 -10.99 -2.73 4.51
N VAL A 46 -11.47 -3.41 5.56
CA VAL A 46 -12.85 -3.92 5.60
C VAL A 46 -13.86 -2.77 5.58
N ASN A 47 -13.54 -1.68 6.25
CA ASN A 47 -14.42 -0.50 6.34
C ASN A 47 -14.24 0.48 5.17
N ASN A 48 -13.46 0.12 4.16
CA ASN A 48 -13.21 0.95 2.97
C ASN A 48 -12.49 2.28 3.28
N ASN A 49 -11.80 2.36 4.41
CA ASN A 49 -10.95 3.49 4.75
C ASN A 49 -9.55 3.37 4.15
N ALA A 50 -9.17 2.16 3.75
CA ALA A 50 -7.94 1.86 3.07
C ALA A 50 -8.19 0.81 2.00
N VAL A 51 -7.26 0.68 1.07
CA VAL A 51 -7.37 -0.25 -0.05
C VAL A 51 -6.12 -1.12 -0.09
N LEU A 52 -6.31 -2.42 -0.20
CA LEU A 52 -5.24 -3.38 -0.38
C LEU A 52 -5.05 -3.66 -1.87
N LEU A 53 -3.80 -3.57 -2.32
CA LEU A 53 -3.42 -3.97 -3.67
C LEU A 53 -2.33 -5.03 -3.56
N THR A 54 -2.43 -6.08 -4.36
CA THR A 54 -1.49 -7.18 -4.33
C THR A 54 -0.94 -7.46 -5.72
N ALA A 55 0.26 -8.03 -5.77
CA ALA A 55 0.88 -8.52 -6.98
C ALA A 55 1.48 -9.91 -6.68
N GLU A 56 0.88 -10.94 -7.27
CA GLU A 56 1.39 -12.33 -7.25
C GLU A 56 1.66 -12.92 -5.86
N GLN A 57 1.02 -12.42 -4.81
CA GLN A 57 1.24 -12.83 -3.42
C GLN A 57 2.71 -12.64 -2.97
N THR A 58 3.50 -11.88 -3.74
CA THR A 58 4.88 -11.54 -3.39
C THR A 58 5.04 -10.10 -2.98
N ARG A 59 4.03 -9.28 -3.22
CA ARG A 59 4.02 -7.85 -2.93
C ARG A 59 2.64 -7.40 -2.57
N PHE A 60 2.55 -6.45 -1.65
CA PHE A 60 1.29 -5.75 -1.42
C PHE A 60 1.57 -4.32 -0.98
N VAL A 61 0.60 -3.47 -1.20
CA VAL A 61 0.56 -2.12 -0.64
C VAL A 61 -0.80 -1.88 -0.04
N VAL A 62 -0.82 -1.07 1.00
CA VAL A 62 -2.06 -0.54 1.58
C VAL A 62 -2.02 0.96 1.39
N VAL A 63 -3.02 1.49 0.71
CA VAL A 63 -3.11 2.91 0.41
C VAL A 63 -4.38 3.48 1.01
N GLU A 64 -4.34 4.78 1.32
CA GLU A 64 -5.48 5.52 1.79
C GLU A 64 -5.49 6.90 1.16
N THR A 65 -6.66 7.52 1.07
CA THR A 65 -6.76 8.90 0.61
C THR A 65 -6.99 9.80 1.81
N LEU A 66 -6.19 10.86 1.89
CA LEU A 66 -6.30 11.86 2.95
C LEU A 66 -6.77 13.17 2.32
N THR A 67 -7.74 13.82 2.96
CA THR A 67 -8.27 15.09 2.48
C THR A 67 -7.88 16.18 3.48
N ASP A 68 -7.23 17.23 2.97
CA ASP A 68 -6.93 18.41 3.78
C ASP A 68 -8.24 19.15 4.03
N PRO A 69 -8.63 19.36 5.30
CA PRO A 69 -9.90 20.02 5.61
C PRO A 69 -9.95 21.50 5.24
N PHE A 70 -8.78 22.13 5.05
CA PHE A 70 -8.72 23.56 4.73
C PHE A 70 -8.70 23.83 3.23
N THR A 71 -8.00 22.99 2.45
CA THR A 71 -7.85 23.20 1.02
C THR A 71 -8.68 22.27 0.17
N ASN A 72 -9.26 21.24 0.76
CA ASN A 72 -9.96 20.14 0.08
C ASN A 72 -9.09 19.34 -0.88
N LYS A 73 -7.77 19.51 -0.82
CA LYS A 73 -6.86 18.73 -1.63
C LYS A 73 -6.74 17.31 -1.08
N LYS A 74 -6.67 16.34 -1.97
CA LYS A 74 -6.53 14.93 -1.61
C LYS A 74 -5.11 14.46 -1.84
N THR A 75 -4.63 13.63 -0.92
CA THR A 75 -3.32 12.97 -1.01
C THR A 75 -3.53 11.47 -1.01
N LEU A 76 -2.86 10.78 -1.93
CA LEU A 76 -2.77 9.32 -1.89
C LEU A 76 -1.61 8.96 -0.97
N ASN A 77 -1.93 8.36 0.18
CA ASN A 77 -0.93 7.94 1.15
C ASN A 77 -0.65 6.45 1.01
N ILE A 78 0.60 6.12 0.73
CA ILE A 78 1.04 4.73 0.76
C ILE A 78 1.38 4.40 2.21
N TRP A 79 0.43 3.79 2.90
CA TRP A 79 0.56 3.50 4.32
C TRP A 79 1.57 2.38 4.57
N ILE A 80 1.43 1.28 3.83
CA ILE A 80 2.29 0.12 3.98
C ILE A 80 2.69 -0.35 2.58
N ALA A 81 3.97 -0.66 2.39
CA ALA A 81 4.46 -1.31 1.18
C ALA A 81 5.38 -2.45 1.59
N TRP A 82 5.14 -3.62 1.02
CA TRP A 82 5.91 -4.81 1.35
C TRP A 82 6.21 -5.62 0.11
N VAL A 83 7.44 -6.10 0.04
CA VAL A 83 7.91 -7.02 -1.00
C VAL A 83 8.51 -8.22 -0.28
N ALA A 84 8.17 -9.43 -0.72
CA ALA A 84 8.77 -10.65 -0.16
C ALA A 84 10.29 -10.56 -0.27
N PRO A 85 11.05 -10.98 0.77
CA PRO A 85 12.50 -10.78 0.81
C PRO A 85 13.23 -11.28 -0.42
N GLU A 86 12.83 -12.41 -0.99
CA GLU A 86 13.44 -13.00 -2.17
C GLU A 86 13.18 -12.21 -3.46
N HIS A 87 12.26 -11.26 -3.43
CA HIS A 87 11.90 -10.43 -4.57
C HIS A 87 12.34 -8.97 -4.43
N ARG A 88 13.05 -8.62 -3.35
CA ARG A 88 13.51 -7.26 -3.11
C ARG A 88 14.69 -6.92 -4.00
N THR A 89 14.62 -5.76 -4.67
CA THR A 89 15.65 -5.30 -5.61
C THR A 89 16.45 -4.11 -5.11
N GLY A 90 16.03 -3.49 -4.01
CA GLY A 90 16.69 -2.31 -3.45
C GLY A 90 16.16 -0.98 -4.00
N ASN A 91 15.42 -0.98 -5.11
CA ASN A 91 14.84 0.23 -5.70
C ASN A 91 13.34 0.06 -6.00
N ASP A 92 12.67 -0.69 -5.13
CA ASP A 92 11.24 -1.01 -5.32
C ASP A 92 10.35 0.23 -5.35
N THR A 93 10.63 1.21 -4.49
CA THR A 93 9.85 2.45 -4.44
C THR A 93 9.90 3.20 -5.76
N GLU A 94 11.10 3.33 -6.36
CA GLU A 94 11.26 4.01 -7.64
C GLU A 94 10.53 3.28 -8.77
N THR A 95 10.52 1.95 -8.72
CA THR A 95 9.85 1.13 -9.71
C THR A 95 8.33 1.30 -9.67
N TYR A 96 7.76 1.48 -8.47
CA TYR A 96 6.32 1.52 -8.28
C TYR A 96 5.74 2.93 -8.27
N LEU A 97 6.55 3.95 -8.07
CA LEU A 97 6.07 5.32 -7.95
C LEU A 97 5.21 5.77 -9.15
N PRO A 98 5.59 5.50 -10.40
CA PRO A 98 4.75 5.89 -11.54
C PRO A 98 3.35 5.27 -11.50
N PHE A 99 3.23 4.02 -11.03
CA PHE A 99 1.93 3.38 -10.87
C PHE A 99 1.05 4.17 -9.87
N PHE A 100 1.62 4.56 -8.74
CA PHE A 100 0.87 5.28 -7.72
C PHE A 100 0.56 6.72 -8.12
N GLU A 101 1.42 7.34 -8.90
CA GLU A 101 1.14 8.67 -9.47
C GLU A 101 -0.07 8.61 -10.40
N THR A 102 -0.15 7.59 -11.26
CA THR A 102 -1.30 7.38 -12.14
C THR A 102 -2.56 7.11 -11.31
N MET A 103 -2.46 6.24 -10.30
CA MET A 103 -3.57 5.95 -9.42
C MET A 103 -4.08 7.20 -8.69
N ALA A 104 -3.18 8.05 -8.23
CA ALA A 104 -3.53 9.30 -7.57
C ALA A 104 -4.34 10.21 -8.49
N LEU A 105 -3.92 10.34 -9.75
CA LEU A 105 -4.66 11.13 -10.74
C LEU A 105 -6.06 10.57 -10.96
N ASP A 106 -6.19 9.25 -11.08
CA ASP A 106 -7.47 8.59 -11.29
C ASP A 106 -8.42 8.77 -10.10
N LEU A 107 -7.88 8.89 -8.90
CA LEU A 107 -8.66 9.10 -7.68
C LEU A 107 -8.86 10.57 -7.33
N GLY A 108 -8.38 11.49 -8.17
CA GLY A 108 -8.50 12.91 -7.93
C GLY A 108 -7.57 13.43 -6.86
N CYS A 109 -6.48 12.71 -6.58
CA CYS A 109 -5.48 13.13 -5.59
C CYS A 109 -4.46 14.06 -6.23
N THR A 110 -4.05 15.08 -5.48
CA THR A 110 -3.03 16.05 -5.93
C THR A 110 -1.62 15.53 -5.67
N TYR A 111 -1.43 14.77 -4.59
CA TYR A 111 -0.13 14.30 -4.14
C TYR A 111 -0.13 12.81 -3.86
N VAL A 112 1.07 12.21 -3.95
CA VAL A 112 1.36 10.87 -3.45
C VAL A 112 2.38 11.05 -2.33
N GLN A 113 2.15 10.40 -1.18
CA GLN A 113 3.11 10.38 -0.09
C GLN A 113 3.32 8.96 0.43
N CYS A 114 4.47 8.71 0.98
CA CYS A 114 4.83 7.43 1.58
C CYS A 114 5.04 7.58 3.07
#